data_411ed90c58145183d6f617836005951e
#
_entry.id   411ed90c58145183d6f617836005951e
#
_cell.length_a   1.000
_cell.length_b   1.000
_cell.length_c   1.000
_cell.angle_alpha   90.00
_cell.angle_beta   90.00
_cell.angle_gamma   90.00
#
_symmetry.space_group_name_H-M   'P 1'
#
loop_
_entity.id
_entity.type
_entity.pdbx_description
1 polymer ?
#
loop_
_entity_poly.entity_id
_entity_poly.type
_entity_poly.pdbx_seq_one_letter_code
_entity_poly.pdbx_strand_id
1 'polypeptide(L)'
;MIRLAYRCAVPILAASLVACVPFESLWRKTKPAAKPEAAAVVEPQLPLAEATHRFIVSPEQDVVGRLQVTVSREEDTLADLARRFNVGYTEILRANPGVDPWLPGEGTQIVLPTEFVLPDAAREGLVLNLAAMRIYYYPKREKGAPIEVITHPIGIGKVGWSTPEGSTKVISHVKDPVWTPPVSVRQEHAKDGDILPATVPPGPENPLGRHMMKLAWPSYLIHGTNKPPGVGMRASHGCIRLYPEDISRLYESVPDGTRVTVVNQPYLLGWRGDRLLVQTHEPLEDDKRDWSDVPKNLRQNARRPRTPLWKRIAEHDDAIDWDMVRIAAAEPRGIAFPIGPGTGRDLAATLAEAPRVRNAIPRGATWDGVEDQYAGDPQFAKPDDADETKTSTSP
;
A
#
# COMPACT_ATOMS: atom_id res chain seq x y z
N MET A 1 71.90 -5.09 -23.97
CA MET A 1 73.36 -5.17 -23.65
C MET A 1 73.49 -5.18 -22.12
N ILE A 2 74.34 -6.16 -21.68
CA ILE A 2 75.02 -6.36 -20.39
C ILE A 2 74.12 -6.94 -19.27
N ARG A 3 74.12 -8.26 -19.09
CA ARG A 3 74.99 -9.27 -18.44
C ARG A 3 75.17 -9.01 -16.94
N LEU A 4 74.58 -9.87 -16.12
CA LEU A 4 75.11 -11.09 -15.47
C LEU A 4 76.00 -10.81 -14.24
N ALA A 5 75.61 -11.32 -13.09
CA ALA A 5 76.56 -12.07 -12.24
C ALA A 5 75.79 -12.83 -11.12
N TYR A 6 75.97 -14.15 -11.19
CA TYR A 6 75.74 -15.15 -10.16
C TYR A 6 76.70 -14.98 -8.98
N ARG A 7 76.29 -15.28 -7.76
CA ARG A 7 77.17 -15.88 -6.75
C ARG A 7 76.41 -16.87 -5.87
N CYS A 8 76.87 -18.13 -6.01
CA CYS A 8 76.59 -19.23 -5.11
C CYS A 8 77.32 -19.06 -3.79
N ALA A 9 76.71 -19.50 -2.69
CA ALA A 9 77.46 -20.02 -1.55
C ALA A 9 76.61 -21.10 -0.87
N VAL A 10 77.25 -22.26 -0.67
CA VAL A 10 76.79 -23.56 -0.21
C VAL A 10 77.22 -23.72 1.28
N PRO A 11 76.88 -24.79 2.03
CA PRO A 11 76.09 -24.79 3.27
C PRO A 11 76.93 -25.10 4.51
N ILE A 12 76.33 -24.90 5.65
CA ILE A 12 76.88 -25.49 6.91
C ILE A 12 75.83 -26.42 7.50
N LEU A 13 76.16 -27.68 7.53
CA LEU A 13 75.46 -28.77 8.22
C LEU A 13 75.67 -28.63 9.74
N ALA A 14 74.61 -28.49 10.50
CA ALA A 14 74.65 -28.71 11.92
C ALA A 14 73.63 -29.81 12.29
N ALA A 15 74.21 -30.95 12.66
CA ALA A 15 73.47 -32.09 13.18
C ALA A 15 72.95 -31.75 14.60
N SER A 16 71.69 -31.84 14.80
CA SER A 16 71.05 -31.75 16.15
C SER A 16 70.23 -33.01 16.41
N LEU A 17 70.57 -33.63 17.51
CA LEU A 17 69.98 -34.85 18.09
C LEU A 17 68.45 -34.76 18.20
N VAL A 18 67.78 -35.71 17.58
CA VAL A 18 66.32 -35.91 17.73
C VAL A 18 66.14 -36.73 19.03
N ALA A 19 65.62 -36.10 20.07
CA ALA A 19 65.02 -36.77 21.21
C ALA A 19 63.63 -37.25 20.87
N CYS A 20 63.39 -38.54 20.86
CA CYS A 20 62.10 -39.17 20.69
C CYS A 20 61.21 -38.79 21.90
N VAL A 21 60.24 -37.91 21.69
CA VAL A 21 59.11 -37.69 22.61
C VAL A 21 57.96 -38.55 22.12
N PRO A 22 57.28 -39.33 22.98
CA PRO A 22 56.15 -40.17 22.52
C PRO A 22 55.01 -39.34 22.03
N PHE A 23 54.47 -39.69 20.87
CA PHE A 23 53.45 -39.00 20.09
C PHE A 23 52.03 -38.98 20.74
N GLU A 24 51.84 -39.63 21.87
CA GLU A 24 50.54 -39.78 22.52
C GLU A 24 50.12 -38.62 23.42
N SER A 25 50.97 -37.64 23.68
CA SER A 25 50.63 -36.54 24.63
C SER A 25 50.07 -35.27 23.96
N LEU A 26 49.97 -35.25 22.62
CA LEU A 26 49.55 -34.03 21.84
C LEU A 26 48.07 -33.96 21.49
N TRP A 27 47.28 -34.97 21.85
CA TRP A 27 45.83 -34.97 21.60
C TRP A 27 45.01 -34.71 22.87
N ARG A 28 45.38 -33.77 23.68
CA ARG A 28 44.42 -33.22 24.62
C ARG A 28 43.44 -32.40 23.81
N LYS A 29 42.23 -32.96 23.59
CA LYS A 29 41.07 -32.20 23.12
C LYS A 29 40.84 -31.02 24.07
N THR A 30 41.43 -29.87 23.76
CA THR A 30 40.97 -28.61 24.35
C THR A 30 39.54 -28.44 23.91
N LYS A 31 38.63 -28.54 24.86
CA LYS A 31 37.22 -28.17 24.65
C LYS A 31 37.23 -26.80 24.02
N PRO A 32 36.59 -26.60 22.84
CA PRO A 32 36.54 -25.25 22.26
C PRO A 32 35.99 -24.32 23.33
N ALA A 33 36.69 -23.22 23.58
CA ALA A 33 36.16 -22.15 24.42
C ALA A 33 34.80 -21.79 23.91
N ALA A 34 33.80 -21.82 24.78
CA ALA A 34 32.44 -21.37 24.42
C ALA A 34 32.59 -19.97 23.81
N LYS A 35 32.15 -19.85 22.55
CA LYS A 35 32.07 -18.56 21.88
C LYS A 35 31.29 -17.65 22.85
N PRO A 36 31.81 -16.47 23.23
CA PRO A 36 31.04 -15.60 24.10
C PRO A 36 29.69 -15.39 23.40
N GLU A 37 28.63 -15.77 24.07
CA GLU A 37 27.25 -15.50 23.68
C GLU A 37 27.20 -13.98 23.52
N ALA A 38 27.14 -13.54 22.27
CA ALA A 38 27.02 -12.12 21.98
C ALA A 38 25.77 -11.66 22.73
N ALA A 39 25.98 -10.79 23.73
CA ALA A 39 24.85 -10.19 24.43
C ALA A 39 23.88 -9.72 23.37
N ALA A 40 22.67 -10.29 23.37
CA ALA A 40 21.63 -9.92 22.44
C ALA A 40 21.46 -8.42 22.61
N VAL A 41 21.93 -7.66 21.62
CA VAL A 41 21.63 -6.24 21.51
C VAL A 41 20.11 -6.23 21.38
N VAL A 42 19.40 -5.82 22.42
CA VAL A 42 17.96 -5.60 22.37
C VAL A 42 17.79 -4.45 21.42
N GLU A 43 17.64 -4.76 20.13
CA GLU A 43 17.25 -3.75 19.17
C GLU A 43 15.95 -3.12 19.69
N PRO A 44 15.87 -1.78 19.76
CA PRO A 44 14.65 -1.12 20.17
C PRO A 44 13.54 -1.64 19.26
N GLN A 45 12.53 -2.28 19.86
CA GLN A 45 11.44 -2.86 19.07
C GLN A 45 10.78 -1.74 18.27
N LEU A 46 10.93 -1.78 16.95
CA LEU A 46 10.28 -0.83 16.05
C LEU A 46 8.76 -0.83 16.30
N PRO A 47 8.10 0.33 16.19
CA PRO A 47 6.66 0.43 16.39
C PRO A 47 5.90 -0.40 15.35
N LEU A 48 4.75 -0.93 15.75
CA LEU A 48 3.78 -1.51 14.81
C LEU A 48 3.07 -0.38 14.05
N ALA A 49 2.79 -0.63 12.78
CA ALA A 49 1.86 0.20 12.03
C ALA A 49 0.42 0.02 12.54
N GLU A 50 -0.48 0.92 12.16
CA GLU A 50 -1.91 0.78 12.40
C GLU A 50 -2.56 0.10 11.18
N ALA A 51 -3.52 -0.79 11.41
CA ALA A 51 -4.24 -1.49 10.36
C ALA A 51 -5.23 -0.61 9.60
N THR A 52 -5.63 0.52 10.16
CA THR A 52 -6.57 1.46 9.57
C THR A 52 -5.97 2.85 9.60
N HIS A 53 -5.96 3.50 8.44
CA HIS A 53 -5.52 4.88 8.31
C HIS A 53 -6.66 5.83 8.71
N ARG A 54 -6.70 6.19 9.99
CA ARG A 54 -7.71 7.06 10.61
C ARG A 54 -7.03 8.30 11.18
N PHE A 55 -7.53 9.48 10.81
CA PHE A 55 -6.93 10.75 11.19
C PHE A 55 -7.98 11.77 11.60
N ILE A 56 -7.60 12.63 12.54
CA ILE A 56 -8.35 13.87 12.84
C ILE A 56 -7.63 15.01 12.13
N VAL A 57 -8.37 15.82 11.40
CA VAL A 57 -7.83 16.90 10.59
C VAL A 57 -8.46 18.25 10.94
N SER A 58 -7.67 19.32 10.93
CA SER A 58 -8.21 20.68 10.96
C SER A 58 -8.73 21.10 9.57
N PRO A 59 -9.58 22.11 9.48
CA PRO A 59 -10.06 22.61 8.19
C PRO A 59 -8.95 23.05 7.23
N GLU A 60 -7.81 23.54 7.77
CA GLU A 60 -6.66 24.05 7.01
C GLU A 60 -5.63 22.98 6.68
N GLN A 61 -5.78 21.79 7.21
CA GLN A 61 -4.87 20.66 6.98
C GLN A 61 -5.34 19.82 5.80
N ASP A 62 -4.49 19.70 4.78
CA ASP A 62 -4.79 18.92 3.58
C ASP A 62 -3.95 17.64 3.48
N VAL A 63 -3.03 17.40 4.40
CA VAL A 63 -2.14 16.23 4.39
C VAL A 63 -2.26 15.46 5.69
N VAL A 64 -2.46 14.16 5.60
CA VAL A 64 -2.61 13.25 6.75
C VAL A 64 -1.62 12.09 6.66
N GLY A 65 -1.38 11.43 7.77
CA GLY A 65 -0.42 10.33 7.85
C GLY A 65 1.03 10.81 7.77
N ARG A 66 1.93 9.92 7.46
CA ARG A 66 3.35 10.17 7.24
C ARG A 66 3.95 9.06 6.41
N LEU A 67 4.95 9.38 5.62
CA LEU A 67 5.76 8.40 4.93
C LEU A 67 6.43 7.49 5.95
N GLN A 68 6.46 6.18 5.69
CA GLN A 68 7.09 5.18 6.54
C GLN A 68 7.95 4.25 5.71
N VAL A 69 8.83 3.50 6.36
CA VAL A 69 9.60 2.44 5.73
C VAL A 69 9.56 1.18 6.59
N THR A 70 9.66 0.04 5.94
CA THR A 70 9.81 -1.26 6.60
C THR A 70 10.90 -2.07 5.91
N VAL A 71 11.14 -3.30 6.36
CA VAL A 71 12.09 -4.22 5.74
C VAL A 71 11.36 -5.50 5.39
N SER A 72 11.52 -5.98 4.15
CA SER A 72 10.92 -7.23 3.69
C SER A 72 11.52 -8.45 4.38
N ARG A 73 10.72 -9.52 4.50
CA ARG A 73 11.14 -10.87 4.86
C ARG A 73 11.33 -11.68 3.59
N GLU A 74 11.91 -12.86 3.71
CA GLU A 74 12.13 -13.77 2.59
C GLU A 74 10.84 -14.14 1.86
N GLU A 75 9.77 -14.38 2.63
CA GLU A 75 8.46 -14.81 2.11
C GLU A 75 7.56 -13.70 1.60
N ASP A 76 7.91 -12.41 1.84
CA ASP A 76 7.04 -11.30 1.46
C ASP A 76 7.01 -11.06 -0.05
N THR A 77 5.83 -10.75 -0.56
CA THR A 77 5.64 -10.05 -1.85
C THR A 77 5.22 -8.60 -1.61
N LEU A 78 5.32 -7.72 -2.62
CA LEU A 78 4.77 -6.36 -2.48
C LEU A 78 3.24 -6.38 -2.31
N ALA A 79 2.54 -7.40 -2.81
CA ALA A 79 1.09 -7.55 -2.60
C ALA A 79 0.75 -7.85 -1.12
N ASP A 80 1.54 -8.70 -0.47
CA ASP A 80 1.35 -9.01 0.96
C ASP A 80 1.63 -7.78 1.82
N LEU A 81 2.72 -7.08 1.52
CA LEU A 81 3.08 -5.84 2.21
C LEU A 81 2.03 -4.74 1.96
N ALA A 82 1.49 -4.63 0.75
CA ALA A 82 0.41 -3.69 0.44
C ALA A 82 -0.81 -3.92 1.34
N ARG A 83 -1.31 -5.15 1.42
CA ARG A 83 -2.43 -5.50 2.29
C ARG A 83 -2.09 -5.29 3.77
N ARG A 84 -0.89 -5.75 4.21
CA ARG A 84 -0.43 -5.61 5.59
C ARG A 84 -0.42 -4.17 6.08
N PHE A 85 -0.02 -3.24 5.21
CA PHE A 85 0.08 -1.82 5.56
C PHE A 85 -1.06 -0.95 5.01
N ASN A 86 -2.16 -1.57 4.56
CA ASN A 86 -3.37 -0.91 4.04
C ASN A 86 -3.06 0.14 2.96
N VAL A 87 -2.23 -0.26 2.01
CA VAL A 87 -1.94 0.50 0.78
C VAL A 87 -2.31 -0.35 -0.43
N GLY A 88 -2.52 0.27 -1.58
CA GLY A 88 -2.85 -0.43 -2.81
C GLY A 88 -1.60 -1.03 -3.47
N TYR A 89 -1.80 -2.11 -4.24
CA TYR A 89 -0.69 -2.74 -4.96
C TYR A 89 0.08 -1.76 -5.85
N THR A 90 -0.62 -0.93 -6.63
CA THR A 90 0.03 0.07 -7.48
C THR A 90 0.70 1.18 -6.66
N GLU A 91 0.15 1.54 -5.50
CA GLU A 91 0.76 2.53 -4.60
C GLU A 91 2.13 2.05 -4.11
N ILE A 92 2.22 0.82 -3.57
CA ILE A 92 3.48 0.28 -3.05
C ILE A 92 4.48 0.01 -4.17
N LEU A 93 4.03 -0.49 -5.32
CA LEU A 93 4.87 -0.74 -6.48
C LEU A 93 5.56 0.53 -6.97
N ARG A 94 4.83 1.63 -7.10
CA ARG A 94 5.36 2.92 -7.57
C ARG A 94 6.25 3.61 -6.55
N ALA A 95 5.96 3.44 -5.27
CA ALA A 95 6.82 3.95 -4.20
C ALA A 95 8.19 3.25 -4.17
N ASN A 96 8.30 2.03 -4.74
CA ASN A 96 9.48 1.17 -4.69
C ASN A 96 9.98 0.77 -6.09
N PRO A 97 10.39 1.71 -6.95
CA PRO A 97 10.89 1.37 -8.28
C PRO A 97 12.16 0.52 -8.18
N GLY A 98 12.24 -0.50 -9.03
CA GLY A 98 13.37 -1.42 -9.09
C GLY A 98 13.35 -2.56 -8.06
N VAL A 99 12.38 -2.58 -7.14
CA VAL A 99 12.12 -3.73 -6.27
C VAL A 99 11.28 -4.74 -7.02
N ASP A 100 11.70 -6.01 -7.02
CA ASP A 100 10.92 -7.10 -7.61
C ASP A 100 9.61 -7.27 -6.81
N PRO A 101 8.44 -7.18 -7.43
CA PRO A 101 7.16 -7.25 -6.71
C PRO A 101 6.84 -8.63 -6.14
N TRP A 102 7.42 -9.69 -6.67
CA TRP A 102 7.18 -11.07 -6.26
C TRP A 102 8.27 -11.61 -5.33
N LEU A 103 9.49 -11.10 -5.47
CA LEU A 103 10.66 -11.51 -4.71
C LEU A 103 11.49 -10.29 -4.31
N PRO A 104 11.00 -9.43 -3.42
CA PRO A 104 11.75 -8.26 -2.98
C PRO A 104 13.08 -8.62 -2.29
N GLY A 105 13.19 -9.85 -1.78
CA GLY A 105 14.36 -10.36 -1.06
C GLY A 105 14.38 -9.92 0.40
N GLU A 106 14.95 -10.77 1.27
CA GLU A 106 15.08 -10.49 2.70
C GLU A 106 15.97 -9.25 2.92
N GLY A 107 15.56 -8.39 3.85
CA GLY A 107 16.32 -7.20 4.22
C GLY A 107 16.17 -6.00 3.28
N THR A 108 15.40 -6.11 2.21
CA THR A 108 15.14 -4.97 1.31
C THR A 108 14.30 -3.92 2.00
N GLN A 109 14.76 -2.66 1.97
CA GLN A 109 13.97 -1.54 2.48
C GLN A 109 12.79 -1.25 1.56
N ILE A 110 11.60 -1.25 2.13
CA ILE A 110 10.35 -1.00 1.42
C ILE A 110 9.74 0.31 1.92
N VAL A 111 9.49 1.21 1.00
CA VAL A 111 8.80 2.47 1.25
C VAL A 111 7.30 2.20 1.33
N LEU A 112 6.68 2.68 2.39
CA LEU A 112 5.25 2.61 2.62
C LEU A 112 4.65 4.01 2.39
N PRO A 113 3.92 4.25 1.30
CA PRO A 113 3.36 5.57 0.95
C PRO A 113 2.13 5.90 1.80
N THR A 114 2.30 5.94 3.14
CA THR A 114 1.24 6.15 4.13
C THR A 114 1.07 7.62 4.54
N GLU A 115 1.51 8.53 3.69
CA GLU A 115 1.25 9.96 3.74
C GLU A 115 0.35 10.35 2.59
N PHE A 116 -0.80 10.96 2.89
CA PHE A 116 -1.85 11.19 1.91
C PHE A 116 -2.19 12.69 1.83
N VAL A 117 -2.11 13.25 0.62
CA VAL A 117 -2.71 14.54 0.31
C VAL A 117 -4.18 14.31 0.01
N LEU A 118 -5.04 14.97 0.77
CA LEU A 118 -6.49 14.80 0.63
C LEU A 118 -6.97 15.38 -0.70
N PRO A 119 -7.92 14.72 -1.38
CA PRO A 119 -8.49 15.25 -2.61
C PRO A 119 -9.19 16.59 -2.39
N ASP A 120 -9.10 17.47 -3.39
CA ASP A 120 -9.85 18.74 -3.43
C ASP A 120 -11.32 18.46 -3.70
N ALA A 121 -12.04 18.09 -2.66
CA ALA A 121 -13.47 17.78 -2.65
C ALA A 121 -14.07 18.12 -1.28
N ALA A 122 -15.39 18.17 -1.22
CA ALA A 122 -16.08 18.36 0.06
C ALA A 122 -15.76 17.20 1.03
N ARG A 123 -15.37 17.54 2.26
CA ARG A 123 -14.99 16.57 3.32
C ARG A 123 -16.23 16.02 4.00
N GLU A 124 -17.03 15.27 3.25
CA GLU A 124 -18.28 14.65 3.69
C GLU A 124 -18.57 13.33 2.98
N GLY A 125 -19.11 12.36 3.67
CA GLY A 125 -19.45 11.05 3.10
C GLY A 125 -18.24 10.30 2.55
N LEU A 126 -18.35 9.72 1.39
CA LEU A 126 -17.29 8.99 0.70
C LEU A 126 -16.75 9.85 -0.46
N VAL A 127 -15.44 10.05 -0.48
CA VAL A 127 -14.72 10.69 -1.59
C VAL A 127 -13.76 9.66 -2.18
N LEU A 128 -13.88 9.37 -3.47
CA LEU A 128 -13.01 8.47 -4.19
C LEU A 128 -12.11 9.27 -5.13
N ASN A 129 -10.79 9.09 -5.04
CA ASN A 129 -9.87 9.59 -6.04
C ASN A 129 -9.39 8.44 -6.93
N LEU A 130 -9.83 8.43 -8.17
CA LEU A 130 -9.55 7.33 -9.10
C LEU A 130 -8.07 7.22 -9.45
N ALA A 131 -7.39 8.33 -9.70
CA ALA A 131 -5.96 8.31 -10.03
C ALA A 131 -5.10 7.82 -8.86
N ALA A 132 -5.48 8.14 -7.63
CA ALA A 132 -4.82 7.63 -6.43
C ALA A 132 -5.26 6.20 -6.05
N MET A 133 -6.33 5.69 -6.69
CA MET A 133 -6.99 4.42 -6.31
C MET A 133 -7.24 4.33 -4.81
N ARG A 134 -7.85 5.39 -4.24
CA ARG A 134 -8.07 5.51 -2.80
C ARG A 134 -9.43 6.13 -2.48
N ILE A 135 -10.09 5.58 -1.45
CA ILE A 135 -11.35 6.08 -0.89
C ILE A 135 -11.06 6.76 0.44
N TYR A 136 -11.77 7.87 0.68
CA TYR A 136 -11.73 8.65 1.92
C TYR A 136 -13.14 8.73 2.47
N TYR A 137 -13.34 8.22 3.68
CA TYR A 137 -14.60 8.31 4.38
C TYR A 137 -14.54 9.40 5.43
N TYR A 138 -15.46 10.35 5.35
CA TYR A 138 -15.68 11.42 6.32
C TYR A 138 -17.00 11.14 7.06
N PRO A 139 -16.95 10.56 8.27
CA PRO A 139 -18.14 10.29 9.06
C PRO A 139 -18.98 11.55 9.30
N LYS A 140 -20.30 11.36 9.39
CA LYS A 140 -21.21 12.46 9.76
C LYS A 140 -20.82 12.99 11.14
N ARG A 141 -20.70 14.31 11.26
CA ARG A 141 -20.28 14.97 12.49
C ARG A 141 -21.23 16.10 12.86
N GLU A 142 -21.25 16.48 14.13
CA GLU A 142 -21.91 17.68 14.60
C GLU A 142 -21.16 18.93 14.13
N LYS A 143 -21.89 20.05 14.06
CA LYS A 143 -21.29 21.34 13.68
C LYS A 143 -20.23 21.74 14.71
N GLY A 144 -19.00 22.00 14.22
CA GLY A 144 -17.86 22.37 15.07
C GLY A 144 -17.04 21.19 15.61
N ALA A 145 -17.53 19.95 15.49
CA ALA A 145 -16.71 18.79 15.84
C ALA A 145 -15.51 18.62 14.88
N PRO A 146 -14.40 18.01 15.34
CA PRO A 146 -13.25 17.71 14.50
C PRO A 146 -13.64 16.93 13.24
N ILE A 147 -12.94 17.17 12.15
CA ILE A 147 -13.12 16.39 10.93
C ILE A 147 -12.34 15.10 11.09
N GLU A 148 -13.02 13.98 11.00
CA GLU A 148 -12.38 12.67 10.92
C GLU A 148 -12.29 12.25 9.46
N VAL A 149 -11.16 11.62 9.07
CA VAL A 149 -11.01 10.94 7.79
C VAL A 149 -10.45 9.55 7.99
N ILE A 150 -11.07 8.58 7.34
CA ILE A 150 -10.61 7.19 7.28
C ILE A 150 -10.34 6.90 5.81
N THR A 151 -9.20 6.31 5.48
CA THR A 151 -8.84 6.07 4.08
C THR A 151 -8.37 4.65 3.85
N HIS A 152 -8.77 4.09 2.70
CA HIS A 152 -8.44 2.74 2.27
C HIS A 152 -8.05 2.73 0.79
N PRO A 153 -7.17 1.82 0.36
CA PRO A 153 -6.93 1.59 -1.06
C PRO A 153 -8.14 0.96 -1.73
N ILE A 154 -8.32 1.25 -3.01
CA ILE A 154 -9.40 0.68 -3.82
C ILE A 154 -8.90 0.15 -5.16
N GLY A 155 -9.48 -0.95 -5.62
CA GLY A 155 -9.44 -1.33 -7.03
C GLY A 155 -10.56 -0.63 -7.79
N ILE A 156 -10.31 -0.25 -9.04
CA ILE A 156 -11.24 0.47 -9.90
C ILE A 156 -11.42 -0.21 -11.26
N GLY A 157 -12.32 0.34 -12.09
CA GLY A 157 -12.57 -0.15 -13.44
C GLY A 157 -11.33 -0.14 -14.32
N LYS A 158 -11.12 -1.24 -15.07
CA LYS A 158 -10.08 -1.33 -16.10
C LYS A 158 -10.41 -0.44 -17.29
N VAL A 159 -9.46 -0.22 -18.20
CA VAL A 159 -9.67 0.52 -19.44
C VAL A 159 -10.85 -0.07 -20.22
N GLY A 160 -11.75 0.79 -20.68
CA GLY A 160 -13.00 0.38 -21.31
C GLY A 160 -14.16 0.05 -20.35
N TRP A 161 -13.87 -0.01 -19.05
CA TRP A 161 -14.86 -0.23 -17.98
C TRP A 161 -14.69 0.80 -16.86
N SER A 162 -14.54 2.05 -17.23
CA SER A 162 -14.19 3.13 -16.30
C SER A 162 -15.24 3.32 -15.21
N THR A 163 -14.77 3.55 -13.99
CA THR A 163 -15.60 4.07 -12.91
C THR A 163 -15.90 5.55 -13.21
N PRO A 164 -17.18 5.98 -13.26
CA PRO A 164 -17.50 7.35 -13.64
C PRO A 164 -17.13 8.37 -12.58
N GLU A 165 -16.73 9.57 -13.01
CA GLU A 165 -16.59 10.75 -12.15
C GLU A 165 -17.96 11.38 -11.87
N GLY A 166 -18.09 12.06 -10.73
CA GLY A 166 -19.30 12.79 -10.34
C GLY A 166 -19.81 12.47 -8.96
N SER A 167 -21.10 12.61 -8.74
CA SER A 167 -21.71 12.39 -7.43
C SER A 167 -22.85 11.37 -7.48
N THR A 168 -22.88 10.50 -6.51
CA THR A 168 -23.92 9.50 -6.28
C THR A 168 -24.16 9.34 -4.76
N LYS A 169 -24.82 8.29 -4.34
CA LYS A 169 -25.02 7.94 -2.94
C LYS A 169 -25.10 6.43 -2.74
N VAL A 170 -24.78 5.98 -1.55
CA VAL A 170 -25.07 4.62 -1.10
C VAL A 170 -26.57 4.46 -0.94
N ILE A 171 -27.17 3.41 -1.47
CA ILE A 171 -28.62 3.17 -1.40
C ILE A 171 -29.01 1.91 -0.63
N SER A 172 -28.08 0.96 -0.47
CA SER A 172 -28.33 -0.23 0.34
C SER A 172 -27.05 -0.99 0.64
N HIS A 173 -27.10 -1.79 1.70
CA HIS A 173 -26.06 -2.70 2.14
C HIS A 173 -26.52 -4.15 1.96
N VAL A 174 -25.63 -5.03 1.52
CA VAL A 174 -25.90 -6.48 1.39
C VAL A 174 -24.72 -7.25 1.96
N LYS A 175 -25.01 -8.11 2.93
CA LYS A 175 -24.05 -9.08 3.47
C LYS A 175 -24.25 -10.41 2.72
N ASP A 176 -23.16 -11.11 2.50
CA ASP A 176 -23.12 -12.40 1.79
C ASP A 176 -23.95 -12.35 0.48
N PRO A 177 -23.55 -11.46 -0.48
CA PRO A 177 -24.33 -11.23 -1.68
C PRO A 177 -24.28 -12.41 -2.65
N VAL A 178 -25.36 -12.62 -3.40
CA VAL A 178 -25.33 -13.42 -4.64
C VAL A 178 -24.79 -12.50 -5.76
N TRP A 179 -23.78 -12.94 -6.48
CA TRP A 179 -23.29 -12.23 -7.65
C TRP A 179 -24.00 -12.72 -8.91
N THR A 180 -24.62 -11.82 -9.63
CA THR A 180 -25.19 -12.05 -10.97
C THR A 180 -24.34 -11.26 -11.97
N PRO A 181 -23.37 -11.91 -12.67
CA PRO A 181 -22.53 -11.21 -13.61
C PRO A 181 -23.38 -10.58 -14.72
N PRO A 182 -23.17 -9.27 -15.01
CA PRO A 182 -23.83 -8.60 -16.13
C PRO A 182 -23.60 -9.34 -17.46
N VAL A 183 -24.55 -9.23 -18.41
CA VAL A 183 -24.43 -9.87 -19.71
C VAL A 183 -23.12 -9.48 -20.42
N SER A 184 -22.76 -8.20 -20.36
CA SER A 184 -21.51 -7.69 -20.93
C SER A 184 -20.26 -8.34 -20.34
N VAL A 185 -20.23 -8.56 -19.03
CA VAL A 185 -19.14 -9.26 -18.33
C VAL A 185 -19.06 -10.72 -18.76
N ARG A 186 -20.21 -11.42 -18.82
CA ARG A 186 -20.26 -12.81 -19.30
C ARG A 186 -19.78 -12.93 -20.74
N GLN A 187 -20.15 -11.99 -21.60
CA GLN A 187 -19.72 -11.97 -23.00
C GLN A 187 -18.22 -11.72 -23.15
N GLU A 188 -17.65 -10.89 -22.28
CA GLU A 188 -16.20 -10.64 -22.29
C GLU A 188 -15.44 -11.90 -21.87
N HIS A 189 -15.78 -12.50 -20.73
CA HIS A 189 -15.15 -13.73 -20.24
C HIS A 189 -15.28 -14.88 -21.24
N ALA A 190 -16.43 -15.02 -21.90
CA ALA A 190 -16.65 -16.06 -22.90
C ALA A 190 -15.70 -15.93 -24.11
N LYS A 191 -15.20 -14.74 -24.45
CA LYS A 191 -14.19 -14.56 -25.52
C LYS A 191 -12.87 -15.20 -25.18
N ASP A 192 -12.54 -15.23 -23.87
CA ASP A 192 -11.31 -15.80 -23.33
C ASP A 192 -11.50 -17.28 -22.94
N GLY A 193 -12.66 -17.87 -23.26
CA GLY A 193 -13.00 -19.27 -22.95
C GLY A 193 -13.50 -19.49 -21.53
N ASP A 194 -13.62 -18.45 -20.72
CA ASP A 194 -14.12 -18.50 -19.35
C ASP A 194 -15.65 -18.31 -19.33
N ILE A 195 -16.39 -19.40 -19.17
CA ILE A 195 -17.85 -19.38 -19.17
C ILE A 195 -18.36 -19.15 -17.74
N LEU A 196 -18.65 -17.90 -17.43
CA LEU A 196 -19.21 -17.53 -16.14
C LEU A 196 -20.64 -18.12 -15.95
N PRO A 197 -20.94 -18.64 -14.73
CA PRO A 197 -22.29 -19.08 -14.38
C PRO A 197 -23.28 -17.91 -14.40
N ALA A 198 -24.58 -18.24 -14.47
CA ALA A 198 -25.63 -17.21 -14.43
C ALA A 198 -25.62 -16.45 -13.09
N THR A 199 -25.30 -17.13 -12.01
CA THR A 199 -25.16 -16.59 -10.65
C THR A 199 -24.05 -17.31 -9.91
N VAL A 200 -23.37 -16.59 -9.01
CA VAL A 200 -22.41 -17.14 -8.04
C VAL A 200 -23.01 -16.92 -6.64
N PRO A 201 -23.25 -17.99 -5.88
CA PRO A 201 -23.79 -17.88 -4.52
C PRO A 201 -22.79 -17.17 -3.58
N PRO A 202 -23.22 -16.78 -2.37
CA PRO A 202 -22.28 -16.39 -1.32
C PRO A 202 -21.22 -17.47 -1.06
N GLY A 203 -20.01 -17.07 -0.75
CA GLY A 203 -18.92 -18.00 -0.44
C GLY A 203 -17.57 -17.55 -1.00
N PRO A 204 -16.51 -18.37 -0.79
CA PRO A 204 -15.12 -18.06 -1.15
C PRO A 204 -14.92 -17.76 -2.64
N GLU A 205 -15.73 -18.34 -3.50
CA GLU A 205 -15.65 -18.14 -4.96
C GLU A 205 -16.36 -16.87 -5.43
N ASN A 206 -17.08 -16.17 -4.55
CA ASN A 206 -17.82 -14.97 -4.92
C ASN A 206 -16.90 -13.75 -5.04
N PRO A 207 -16.76 -13.15 -6.24
CA PRO A 207 -15.85 -12.01 -6.44
C PRO A 207 -16.28 -10.73 -5.73
N LEU A 208 -17.51 -10.65 -5.21
CA LEU A 208 -17.96 -9.50 -4.40
C LEU A 208 -17.49 -9.59 -2.94
N GLY A 209 -16.99 -10.75 -2.49
CA GLY A 209 -16.69 -10.97 -1.09
C GLY A 209 -17.95 -10.98 -0.22
N ARG A 210 -17.80 -10.81 1.10
CA ARG A 210 -18.88 -10.89 2.08
C ARG A 210 -19.76 -9.64 2.17
N HIS A 211 -19.25 -8.47 1.80
CA HIS A 211 -19.94 -7.19 2.01
C HIS A 211 -19.96 -6.36 0.75
N MET A 212 -21.10 -5.77 0.44
CA MET A 212 -21.22 -4.79 -0.62
C MET A 212 -22.19 -3.67 -0.27
N MET A 213 -21.94 -2.49 -0.82
CA MET A 213 -22.81 -1.33 -0.81
C MET A 213 -23.22 -0.99 -2.25
N LYS A 214 -24.52 -0.87 -2.51
CA LYS A 214 -25.04 -0.45 -3.83
C LYS A 214 -25.02 1.08 -3.93
N LEU A 215 -24.61 1.56 -5.09
CA LEU A 215 -24.68 2.98 -5.42
C LEU A 215 -25.98 3.30 -6.18
N ALA A 216 -26.42 4.56 -6.12
CA ALA A 216 -27.56 5.03 -6.91
C ALA A 216 -27.25 5.03 -8.41
N TRP A 217 -25.98 4.97 -8.81
CA TRP A 217 -25.61 4.67 -10.19
C TRP A 217 -25.94 3.22 -10.53
N PRO A 218 -26.67 2.95 -11.62
CA PRO A 218 -27.01 1.58 -11.99
C PRO A 218 -25.78 0.70 -12.18
N SER A 219 -25.80 -0.47 -11.58
CA SER A 219 -24.73 -1.49 -11.68
C SER A 219 -23.39 -1.17 -11.02
N TYR A 220 -23.26 -0.04 -10.30
CA TYR A 220 -22.04 0.28 -9.58
C TYR A 220 -22.13 -0.10 -8.12
N LEU A 221 -21.09 -0.73 -7.63
CA LEU A 221 -20.97 -1.27 -6.27
C LEU A 221 -19.66 -0.82 -5.63
N ILE A 222 -19.67 -0.69 -4.31
CA ILE A 222 -18.47 -0.71 -3.46
C ILE A 222 -18.53 -2.06 -2.74
N HIS A 223 -17.52 -2.93 -2.90
CA HIS A 223 -17.60 -4.31 -2.43
C HIS A 223 -16.23 -4.87 -2.04
N GLY A 224 -16.24 -5.99 -1.35
CA GLY A 224 -15.05 -6.75 -1.02
C GLY A 224 -14.46 -7.50 -2.22
N THR A 225 -13.68 -8.51 -1.94
CA THR A 225 -13.09 -9.34 -2.99
C THR A 225 -12.70 -10.70 -2.43
N ASN A 226 -12.71 -11.72 -3.28
CA ASN A 226 -12.05 -13.00 -3.03
C ASN A 226 -10.62 -13.04 -3.60
N LYS A 227 -10.15 -11.92 -4.21
CA LYS A 227 -8.80 -11.78 -4.76
C LYS A 227 -8.15 -10.49 -4.24
N PRO A 228 -7.72 -10.46 -2.96
CA PRO A 228 -7.15 -9.27 -2.32
C PRO A 228 -5.99 -8.60 -3.09
N PRO A 229 -5.07 -9.34 -3.75
CA PRO A 229 -3.98 -8.72 -4.52
C PRO A 229 -4.44 -7.77 -5.63
N GLY A 230 -5.72 -7.83 -6.04
CA GLY A 230 -6.30 -6.91 -7.02
C GLY A 230 -6.72 -5.54 -6.47
N VAL A 231 -6.56 -5.29 -5.17
CA VAL A 231 -6.83 -3.98 -4.56
C VAL A 231 -5.68 -3.01 -4.87
N GLY A 232 -6.01 -1.80 -5.28
CA GLY A 232 -5.02 -0.85 -5.80
C GLY A 232 -4.66 -1.09 -7.27
N MET A 233 -5.51 -1.78 -8.03
CA MET A 233 -5.34 -2.04 -9.45
C MET A 233 -6.58 -1.64 -10.27
N ARG A 234 -6.38 -1.42 -11.57
CA ARG A 234 -7.45 -1.27 -12.55
C ARG A 234 -7.86 -2.64 -13.10
N ALA A 235 -8.68 -3.37 -12.34
CA ALA A 235 -8.99 -4.77 -12.64
C ALA A 235 -10.48 -5.11 -12.58
N SER A 236 -11.37 -4.18 -12.21
CA SER A 236 -12.81 -4.42 -12.14
C SER A 236 -13.53 -4.02 -13.43
N HIS A 237 -14.82 -4.34 -13.52
CA HIS A 237 -15.72 -3.90 -14.59
C HIS A 237 -16.48 -2.62 -14.16
N GLY A 238 -15.78 -1.68 -13.53
CA GLY A 238 -16.29 -0.39 -13.10
C GLY A 238 -16.63 -0.26 -11.63
N CYS A 239 -16.84 -1.37 -10.91
CA CYS A 239 -17.10 -1.38 -9.47
C CYS A 239 -15.84 -1.05 -8.65
N ILE A 240 -16.06 -0.62 -7.43
CA ILE A 240 -15.01 -0.24 -6.47
C ILE A 240 -14.76 -1.43 -5.54
N ARG A 241 -13.52 -1.94 -5.55
CA ARG A 241 -13.10 -3.12 -4.81
C ARG A 241 -12.21 -2.73 -3.63
N LEU A 242 -12.46 -3.31 -2.45
CA LEU A 242 -11.66 -3.11 -1.24
C LEU A 242 -11.14 -4.44 -0.70
N TYR A 243 -10.15 -4.36 0.18
CA TYR A 243 -9.79 -5.50 1.03
C TYR A 243 -11.00 -5.95 1.86
N PRO A 244 -11.12 -7.27 2.14
CA PRO A 244 -12.25 -7.81 2.91
C PRO A 244 -12.44 -7.14 4.26
N GLU A 245 -11.37 -6.88 4.97
CA GLU A 245 -11.35 -6.22 6.28
C GLU A 245 -11.77 -4.75 6.21
N ASP A 246 -11.43 -4.05 5.12
CA ASP A 246 -11.76 -2.64 4.93
C ASP A 246 -13.23 -2.44 4.57
N ILE A 247 -13.74 -3.24 3.63
CA ILE A 247 -15.17 -3.15 3.28
C ILE A 247 -16.06 -3.56 4.45
N SER A 248 -15.65 -4.50 5.29
CA SER A 248 -16.40 -4.89 6.49
C SER A 248 -16.57 -3.70 7.42
N ARG A 249 -15.50 -2.95 7.69
CA ARG A 249 -15.54 -1.73 8.52
C ARG A 249 -16.39 -0.61 7.91
N LEU A 250 -16.25 -0.38 6.60
CA LEU A 250 -17.05 0.63 5.90
C LEU A 250 -18.54 0.24 5.86
N TYR A 251 -18.83 -1.03 5.64
CA TYR A 251 -20.19 -1.57 5.64
C TYR A 251 -20.94 -1.26 6.95
N GLU A 252 -20.24 -1.39 8.08
CA GLU A 252 -20.81 -1.09 9.41
C GLU A 252 -20.92 0.41 9.71
N SER A 253 -20.02 1.21 9.13
CA SER A 253 -19.84 2.62 9.50
C SER A 253 -20.57 3.60 8.59
N VAL A 254 -20.82 3.24 7.33
CA VAL A 254 -21.38 4.12 6.29
C VAL A 254 -22.89 3.95 6.23
N PRO A 255 -23.72 4.93 6.58
CA PRO A 255 -25.18 4.82 6.49
C PRO A 255 -25.70 4.82 5.05
N ASP A 256 -26.89 4.25 4.83
CA ASP A 256 -27.66 4.49 3.59
C ASP A 256 -27.93 5.99 3.40
N GLY A 257 -27.92 6.43 2.16
CA GLY A 257 -28.03 7.83 1.80
C GLY A 257 -26.72 8.61 1.84
N THR A 258 -25.61 8.02 2.34
CA THR A 258 -24.31 8.67 2.35
C THR A 258 -23.90 9.10 0.95
N ARG A 259 -23.54 10.38 0.80
CA ARG A 259 -23.03 10.95 -0.46
C ARG A 259 -21.72 10.27 -0.86
N VAL A 260 -21.58 10.00 -2.14
CA VAL A 260 -20.36 9.48 -2.76
C VAL A 260 -19.92 10.47 -3.85
N THR A 261 -18.74 11.02 -3.70
CA THR A 261 -18.12 11.91 -4.69
C THR A 261 -16.92 11.19 -5.30
N VAL A 262 -16.92 11.08 -6.61
CA VAL A 262 -15.83 10.43 -7.36
C VAL A 262 -15.11 11.50 -8.17
N VAL A 263 -13.81 11.63 -7.93
CA VAL A 263 -12.92 12.56 -8.61
C VAL A 263 -11.75 11.80 -9.25
N ASN A 264 -11.13 12.40 -10.25
CA ASN A 264 -9.92 11.90 -10.88
C ASN A 264 -8.85 13.01 -10.81
N GLN A 265 -8.06 13.00 -9.74
CA GLN A 265 -7.05 14.01 -9.43
C GLN A 265 -5.67 13.36 -9.35
N PRO A 266 -4.93 13.22 -10.44
CA PRO A 266 -3.61 12.60 -10.45
C PRO A 266 -2.54 13.45 -9.73
N TYR A 267 -2.73 14.75 -9.67
CA TYR A 267 -1.80 15.69 -9.03
C TYR A 267 -2.53 16.45 -7.93
N LEU A 268 -2.14 16.17 -6.69
CA LEU A 268 -2.71 16.74 -5.49
C LEU A 268 -1.75 17.74 -4.87
N LEU A 269 -2.25 18.91 -4.49
CA LEU A 269 -1.55 19.87 -3.67
C LEU A 269 -2.22 19.96 -2.30
N GLY A 270 -1.44 20.15 -1.25
CA GLY A 270 -2.01 20.23 0.09
C GLY A 270 -1.07 20.79 1.12
N TRP A 271 -1.63 21.47 2.11
CA TRP A 271 -0.90 22.11 3.18
C TRP A 271 -0.79 21.20 4.40
N ARG A 272 0.45 21.12 4.94
CA ARG A 272 0.73 20.58 6.28
C ARG A 272 1.36 21.71 7.09
N GLY A 273 0.57 22.36 7.93
CA GLY A 273 1.01 23.59 8.61
C GLY A 273 1.32 24.67 7.59
N ASP A 274 2.55 25.14 7.58
CA ASP A 274 3.09 26.14 6.66
C ASP A 274 3.75 25.57 5.40
N ARG A 275 3.85 24.24 5.31
CA ARG A 275 4.48 23.56 4.17
C ARG A 275 3.45 23.12 3.16
N LEU A 276 3.63 23.52 1.90
CA LEU A 276 2.88 23.02 0.77
C LEU A 276 3.58 21.77 0.21
N LEU A 277 2.81 20.70 0.01
CA LEU A 277 3.27 19.46 -0.57
C LEU A 277 2.53 19.20 -1.88
N VAL A 278 3.20 18.49 -2.79
CA VAL A 278 2.59 17.84 -3.97
C VAL A 278 2.65 16.34 -3.80
N GLN A 279 1.56 15.64 -4.14
CA GLN A 279 1.54 14.19 -4.29
C GLN A 279 1.10 13.86 -5.72
N THR A 280 1.86 13.00 -6.38
CA THR A 280 1.66 12.71 -7.80
C THR A 280 1.33 11.25 -8.00
N HIS A 281 0.28 11.02 -8.79
CA HIS A 281 -0.15 9.72 -9.26
C HIS A 281 -0.12 9.73 -10.80
N GLU A 282 0.01 8.57 -11.40
CA GLU A 282 -0.08 8.47 -12.85
C GLU A 282 -1.50 8.78 -13.32
N PRO A 283 -1.69 9.66 -14.30
CA PRO A 283 -2.97 9.84 -14.95
C PRO A 283 -3.51 8.51 -15.45
N LEU A 284 -4.82 8.31 -15.35
CA LEU A 284 -5.43 7.11 -15.89
C LEU A 284 -5.25 7.06 -17.41
N GLU A 285 -4.99 5.89 -17.96
CA GLU A 285 -4.73 5.68 -19.40
C GLU A 285 -5.86 6.18 -20.30
N ASP A 286 -7.09 6.19 -19.79
CA ASP A 286 -8.29 6.69 -20.48
C ASP A 286 -8.69 8.13 -20.07
N ASP A 287 -7.83 8.82 -19.30
CA ASP A 287 -7.99 10.24 -19.00
C ASP A 287 -7.74 11.09 -20.26
N LYS A 288 -8.75 11.81 -20.69
CA LYS A 288 -8.68 12.62 -21.90
C LYS A 288 -8.06 14.01 -21.72
N ARG A 289 -7.71 14.37 -20.47
CA ARG A 289 -7.05 15.64 -20.16
C ARG A 289 -5.61 15.61 -20.62
N ASP A 290 -5.12 16.73 -21.13
CA ASP A 290 -3.71 16.86 -21.48
C ASP A 290 -2.89 17.18 -20.23
N TRP A 291 -2.03 16.27 -19.83
CA TRP A 291 -1.12 16.39 -18.70
C TRP A 291 0.34 16.64 -19.12
N SER A 292 0.59 17.04 -20.36
CA SER A 292 1.96 17.32 -20.86
C SER A 292 2.66 18.47 -20.12
N ASP A 293 1.89 19.42 -19.57
CA ASP A 293 2.41 20.52 -18.74
C ASP A 293 1.62 20.64 -17.42
N VAL A 294 2.00 19.81 -16.45
CA VAL A 294 1.33 19.72 -15.14
C VAL A 294 1.37 21.06 -14.38
N PRO A 295 2.50 21.78 -14.27
CA PRO A 295 2.53 23.09 -13.62
C PRO A 295 1.55 24.10 -14.24
N LYS A 296 1.43 24.15 -15.55
CA LYS A 296 0.48 25.03 -16.26
C LYS A 296 -0.96 24.68 -15.91
N ASN A 297 -1.28 23.36 -15.90
CA ASN A 297 -2.62 22.90 -15.60
C ASN A 297 -3.03 23.21 -14.17
N LEU A 298 -2.15 23.00 -13.20
CA LEU A 298 -2.40 23.33 -11.81
C LEU A 298 -2.51 24.84 -11.58
N ARG A 299 -1.66 25.65 -12.22
CA ARG A 299 -1.76 27.13 -12.16
C ARG A 299 -3.08 27.66 -12.72
N GLN A 300 -3.72 26.99 -13.66
CA GLN A 300 -5.05 27.40 -14.14
C GLN A 300 -6.11 27.31 -13.03
N ASN A 301 -6.01 26.32 -12.14
CA ASN A 301 -6.89 26.22 -10.97
C ASN A 301 -6.62 27.33 -9.97
N ALA A 302 -5.36 27.69 -9.73
CA ALA A 302 -4.98 28.83 -8.90
C ALA A 302 -5.47 30.18 -9.45
N ARG A 303 -5.44 30.36 -10.78
CA ARG A 303 -5.96 31.57 -11.44
C ARG A 303 -7.48 31.73 -11.36
N ARG A 304 -8.21 30.63 -11.15
CA ARG A 304 -9.68 30.60 -11.00
C ARG A 304 -10.07 29.75 -9.80
N PRO A 305 -9.69 30.17 -8.59
CA PRO A 305 -9.82 29.35 -7.39
C PRO A 305 -11.30 29.14 -7.05
N ARG A 306 -11.75 27.89 -7.09
CA ARG A 306 -13.12 27.50 -6.75
C ARG A 306 -13.24 26.94 -5.34
N THR A 307 -12.13 26.52 -4.74
CA THR A 307 -12.08 25.92 -3.41
C THR A 307 -11.17 26.70 -2.47
N PRO A 308 -11.29 26.53 -1.15
CA PRO A 308 -10.40 27.17 -0.18
C PRO A 308 -8.92 26.83 -0.43
N LEU A 309 -8.62 25.57 -0.79
CA LEU A 309 -7.27 25.13 -1.16
C LEU A 309 -6.67 25.99 -2.27
N TRP A 310 -7.39 26.16 -3.40
CA TRP A 310 -6.89 26.90 -4.54
C TRP A 310 -6.80 28.42 -4.28
N LYS A 311 -7.65 28.97 -3.39
CA LYS A 311 -7.50 30.34 -2.93
C LYS A 311 -6.19 30.53 -2.18
N ARG A 312 -5.90 29.67 -1.22
CA ARG A 312 -4.66 29.69 -0.45
C ARG A 312 -3.42 29.47 -1.34
N ILE A 313 -3.50 28.56 -2.32
CA ILE A 313 -2.41 28.35 -3.30
C ILE A 313 -2.19 29.61 -4.14
N ALA A 314 -3.25 30.28 -4.60
CA ALA A 314 -3.16 31.51 -5.38
C ALA A 314 -2.51 32.66 -4.60
N GLU A 315 -2.75 32.75 -3.29
CA GLU A 315 -2.14 33.75 -2.40
C GLU A 315 -0.63 33.51 -2.20
N HIS A 316 -0.13 32.31 -2.50
CA HIS A 316 1.26 31.90 -2.29
C HIS A 316 1.95 31.41 -3.59
N ASP A 317 1.44 31.76 -4.77
CA ASP A 317 1.94 31.24 -6.06
C ASP A 317 3.44 31.52 -6.26
N ASP A 318 3.93 32.68 -5.81
CA ASP A 318 5.34 33.07 -5.88
C ASP A 318 6.26 32.22 -4.97
N ALA A 319 5.67 31.55 -3.98
CA ALA A 319 6.37 30.72 -3.03
C ALA A 319 6.39 29.23 -3.43
N ILE A 320 5.80 28.89 -4.57
CA ILE A 320 5.69 27.50 -5.04
C ILE A 320 6.83 27.21 -6.03
N ASP A 321 7.60 26.18 -5.72
CA ASP A 321 8.60 25.64 -6.66
C ASP A 321 7.91 24.75 -7.71
N TRP A 322 7.49 25.36 -8.81
CA TRP A 322 6.83 24.69 -9.90
C TRP A 322 7.74 23.75 -10.69
N ASP A 323 9.06 23.91 -10.60
CA ASP A 323 10.01 22.97 -11.20
C ASP A 323 10.03 21.66 -10.40
N MET A 324 9.94 21.74 -9.08
CA MET A 324 9.76 20.55 -8.24
C MET A 324 8.43 19.83 -8.53
N VAL A 325 7.36 20.56 -8.80
CA VAL A 325 6.09 19.94 -9.26
C VAL A 325 6.30 19.18 -10.57
N ARG A 326 7.06 19.75 -11.52
CA ARG A 326 7.36 19.08 -12.80
C ARG A 326 8.20 17.82 -12.59
N ILE A 327 9.20 17.88 -11.73
CA ILE A 327 10.06 16.73 -11.38
C ILE A 327 9.22 15.61 -10.74
N ALA A 328 8.41 15.95 -9.74
CA ALA A 328 7.53 14.97 -9.09
C ALA A 328 6.50 14.35 -10.04
N ALA A 329 6.01 15.13 -11.01
CA ALA A 329 5.05 14.65 -12.02
C ALA A 329 5.70 13.74 -13.08
N ALA A 330 7.01 13.90 -13.34
CA ALA A 330 7.74 13.05 -14.28
C ALA A 330 7.96 11.63 -13.72
N GLU A 331 8.02 11.48 -12.39
CA GLU A 331 8.11 10.19 -11.70
C GLU A 331 7.03 10.08 -10.63
N PRO A 332 5.79 9.74 -10.99
CA PRO A 332 4.65 9.75 -10.07
C PRO A 332 4.71 8.55 -9.10
N ARG A 333 5.34 8.74 -7.96
CA ARG A 333 5.58 7.70 -6.95
C ARG A 333 4.49 7.58 -5.88
N GLY A 334 3.47 8.42 -5.90
CA GLY A 334 2.47 8.46 -4.82
C GLY A 334 3.00 8.97 -3.47
N ILE A 335 4.20 9.53 -3.45
CA ILE A 335 4.85 10.09 -2.26
C ILE A 335 4.62 11.59 -2.23
N ALA A 336 4.27 12.13 -1.06
CA ALA A 336 4.10 13.57 -0.89
C ALA A 336 5.45 14.28 -0.76
N PHE A 337 5.63 15.34 -1.55
CA PHE A 337 6.86 16.12 -1.64
C PHE A 337 6.62 17.58 -1.25
N PRO A 338 7.51 18.20 -0.46
CA PRO A 338 7.45 19.64 -0.22
C PRO A 338 7.89 20.43 -1.47
N ILE A 339 7.10 21.46 -1.81
CA ILE A 339 7.31 22.31 -2.99
C ILE A 339 7.41 23.82 -2.62
N GLY A 340 7.79 24.12 -1.39
CA GLY A 340 8.03 25.48 -0.94
C GLY A 340 9.46 25.95 -1.24
N PRO A 341 9.74 27.27 -1.11
CA PRO A 341 11.08 27.84 -1.33
C PRO A 341 12.10 27.21 -0.38
N GLY A 342 13.28 26.90 -0.90
CA GLY A 342 14.39 26.36 -0.10
C GLY A 342 14.15 24.95 0.46
N THR A 343 13.09 24.28 0.04
CA THR A 343 12.80 22.92 0.47
C THR A 343 13.61 21.86 -0.26
N GLY A 344 14.64 22.23 -1.04
CA GLY A 344 15.50 21.39 -1.88
C GLY A 344 15.91 20.02 -1.36
N ARG A 345 14.99 19.33 -0.70
CA ARG A 345 15.14 17.95 -0.29
C ARG A 345 14.85 17.07 -1.48
N ASP A 346 15.86 16.35 -1.89
CA ASP A 346 15.66 15.25 -2.80
C ASP A 346 14.84 14.14 -2.13
N LEU A 347 14.32 13.24 -2.91
CA LEU A 347 13.56 12.08 -2.43
C LEU A 347 14.39 11.26 -1.43
N ALA A 348 15.70 11.13 -1.67
CA ALA A 348 16.57 10.35 -0.80
C ALA A 348 16.62 10.93 0.62
N ALA A 349 16.70 12.25 0.78
CA ALA A 349 16.63 12.90 2.08
C ALA A 349 15.27 12.69 2.77
N THR A 350 14.18 12.76 2.02
CA THR A 350 12.84 12.49 2.54
C THR A 350 12.71 11.04 3.03
N LEU A 351 13.23 10.09 2.27
CA LEU A 351 13.22 8.66 2.63
C LEU A 351 14.12 8.35 3.83
N ALA A 352 15.27 9.04 3.93
CA ALA A 352 16.18 8.87 5.06
C ALA A 352 15.58 9.31 6.41
N GLU A 353 14.68 10.29 6.39
CA GLU A 353 13.95 10.77 7.57
C GLU A 353 12.68 9.96 7.88
N ALA A 354 12.24 9.08 6.97
CA ALA A 354 11.00 8.30 7.15
C ALA A 354 11.14 7.33 8.33
N PRO A 355 10.22 7.35 9.29
CA PRO A 355 10.26 6.45 10.43
C PRO A 355 10.11 5.01 10.01
N ARG A 356 10.90 4.14 10.64
CA ARG A 356 10.82 2.70 10.42
C ARG A 356 9.69 2.09 11.25
N VAL A 357 8.95 1.18 10.63
CA VAL A 357 7.94 0.36 11.30
C VAL A 357 8.28 -1.12 11.15
N ARG A 358 7.82 -1.89 12.12
CA ARG A 358 8.04 -3.34 12.13
C ARG A 358 7.21 -3.99 11.02
N ASN A 359 7.83 -4.87 10.26
CA ASN A 359 7.13 -5.73 9.32
C ASN A 359 6.43 -6.87 10.10
N ALA A 360 5.27 -6.59 10.61
CA ALA A 360 4.43 -7.51 11.38
C ALA A 360 2.97 -7.12 11.20
N ILE A 361 2.06 -7.99 11.64
CA ILE A 361 0.63 -7.70 11.65
C ILE A 361 0.38 -6.37 12.37
N PRO A 362 -0.28 -5.41 11.71
CA PRO A 362 -0.51 -4.09 12.27
C PRO A 362 -1.40 -4.13 13.51
N ARG A 363 -1.30 -3.09 14.33
CA ARG A 363 -2.19 -2.92 15.48
C ARG A 363 -3.63 -2.74 15.01
N GLY A 364 -4.57 -3.49 15.59
CA GLY A 364 -5.98 -3.43 15.25
C GLY A 364 -6.34 -4.16 13.95
N ALA A 365 -5.44 -4.97 13.40
CA ALA A 365 -5.77 -5.85 12.28
C ALA A 365 -6.82 -6.89 12.71
N THR A 366 -7.72 -7.19 11.79
CA THR A 366 -8.76 -8.23 11.95
C THR A 366 -8.48 -9.46 11.12
N TRP A 367 -7.28 -9.57 10.55
CA TRP A 367 -6.80 -10.70 9.76
C TRP A 367 -5.33 -10.97 10.15
N ASP A 368 -4.90 -12.21 10.04
CA ASP A 368 -3.56 -12.67 10.46
C ASP A 368 -2.54 -12.74 9.30
N GLY A 369 -2.96 -12.37 8.09
CA GLY A 369 -2.14 -12.43 6.88
C GLY A 369 -2.44 -13.65 6.00
N VAL A 370 -3.10 -14.66 6.51
CA VAL A 370 -3.42 -15.91 5.81
C VAL A 370 -4.93 -16.17 5.77
N GLU A 371 -5.71 -15.47 6.59
CA GLU A 371 -7.10 -15.77 6.87
C GLU A 371 -8.00 -15.67 5.64
N ASP A 372 -8.73 -16.73 5.37
CA ASP A 372 -9.92 -16.74 4.52
C ASP A 372 -11.04 -15.96 5.25
N GLN A 373 -11.63 -14.95 4.59
CA GLN A 373 -12.74 -14.16 5.14
C GLN A 373 -13.95 -14.98 5.55
N TYR A 374 -13.98 -16.27 5.22
CA TYR A 374 -15.01 -17.23 5.57
C TYR A 374 -14.53 -18.27 6.60
N ALA A 375 -13.27 -18.18 7.05
CA ALA A 375 -12.73 -19.10 8.05
C ALA A 375 -13.56 -19.08 9.33
N GLY A 376 -13.87 -20.26 9.87
CA GLY A 376 -14.66 -20.42 11.10
C GLY A 376 -16.15 -20.13 10.97
N ASP A 377 -16.66 -19.76 9.78
CA ASP A 377 -18.11 -19.61 9.56
C ASP A 377 -18.72 -20.97 9.14
N PRO A 378 -19.57 -21.60 9.99
CA PRO A 378 -20.13 -22.93 9.72
C PRO A 378 -20.92 -23.01 8.41
N GLN A 379 -21.45 -21.89 7.93
CA GLN A 379 -22.20 -21.83 6.67
C GLN A 379 -21.32 -22.10 5.45
N PHE A 380 -20.00 -21.84 5.57
CA PHE A 380 -19.02 -21.96 4.50
C PHE A 380 -17.90 -22.97 4.81
N ALA A 381 -18.06 -23.77 5.88
CA ALA A 381 -17.10 -24.82 6.24
C ALA A 381 -16.94 -25.80 5.06
N LYS A 382 -15.68 -26.15 4.75
CA LYS A 382 -15.39 -27.19 3.76
C LYS A 382 -15.78 -28.55 4.33
N PRO A 383 -16.22 -29.49 3.50
CA PRO A 383 -16.59 -30.86 3.98
C PRO A 383 -15.48 -31.55 4.77
N ASP A 384 -14.20 -31.25 4.47
CA ASP A 384 -13.04 -31.89 5.11
C ASP A 384 -12.76 -31.31 6.52
N ASP A 385 -13.23 -30.11 6.85
CA ASP A 385 -13.05 -29.51 8.19
C ASP A 385 -13.98 -30.16 9.25
N ALA A 386 -14.96 -30.96 8.83
CA ALA A 386 -15.91 -31.60 9.72
C ALA A 386 -15.36 -32.91 10.39
N ASP A 387 -14.24 -33.45 9.92
CA ASP A 387 -13.72 -34.75 10.39
C ASP A 387 -12.61 -34.61 11.47
N GLU A 388 -11.93 -33.46 11.56
CA GLU A 388 -10.88 -33.26 12.58
C GLU A 388 -11.42 -33.03 14.01
N THR A 389 -12.69 -32.68 14.15
CA THR A 389 -13.30 -32.45 15.49
C THR A 389 -13.80 -33.74 16.15
N LYS A 390 -13.78 -34.91 15.47
CA LYS A 390 -14.26 -36.19 16.01
C LYS A 390 -13.19 -37.07 16.64
N THR A 391 -11.92 -36.73 16.58
CA THR A 391 -10.84 -37.61 17.06
C THR A 391 -10.22 -37.23 18.41
N SER A 392 -10.79 -36.31 19.18
CA SER A 392 -10.24 -35.89 20.49
C SER A 392 -11.15 -36.25 21.68
N THR A 393 -11.98 -37.30 21.58
CA THR A 393 -12.65 -37.89 22.74
C THR A 393 -12.51 -39.39 22.70
N SER A 394 -11.49 -39.89 23.36
CA SER A 394 -11.43 -41.27 23.88
C SER A 394 -10.58 -41.36 25.14
N PRO A 395 -10.90 -42.29 26.02
CA PRO A 395 -11.03 -42.10 27.47
C PRO A 395 -9.71 -42.20 28.21
#